data_a3405df430dc7455e0f5b55fb4119c63
#
_entry.id   a3405df430dc7455e0f5b55fb4119c63
#
_cell.length_a   1.000
_cell.length_b   1.000
_cell.length_c   1.000
_cell.angle_alpha   90.00
_cell.angle_beta   90.00
_cell.angle_gamma   90.00
#
_symmetry.space_group_name_H-M   'P 1'
#
loop_
_entity.id
_entity.type
_entity.pdbx_description
1 polymer ?
#
loop_
_entity_poly.entity_id
_entity_poly.type
_entity_poly.pdbx_seq_one_letter_code
_entity_poly.pdbx_strand_id
1 'polypeptide(L)'
;MSLRTIARRACFSVAYRFYARPRLGRTDRARVMGYTLDVPPGVFHPGLFFSSKTFAHYLQEAPLEGKAVLDMGCGSGILSLVAAGRGASVTSIDINPAAAEATRVNASRARVRVRALCGNLFEPLGAGERFDTILFNPPFYTGNPKDMAAMAWHGGADYAIIRGFFSLAGRFVREAGSILLILSSDMEIPRVSGIARAAGFSMECVHTRALFFEELSVYEARLLP
;
A
#
# COMPACT_ATOMS: atom_id res chain seq x y z
N MET A 1 20.63 -2.36 -21.85
CA MET A 1 19.50 -3.10 -21.21
C MET A 1 19.76 -4.58 -21.41
N SER A 2 19.75 -5.41 -20.34
CA SER A 2 20.08 -6.84 -20.48
C SER A 2 18.96 -7.61 -21.19
N LEU A 3 19.29 -8.70 -21.87
CA LEU A 3 18.33 -9.63 -22.51
C LEU A 3 17.26 -10.13 -21.49
N ARG A 4 17.67 -10.32 -20.21
CA ARG A 4 16.76 -10.65 -19.10
C ARG A 4 15.73 -9.56 -18.85
N THR A 5 16.10 -8.29 -18.93
CA THR A 5 15.18 -7.14 -18.73
C THR A 5 14.17 -7.02 -19.87
N ILE A 6 14.60 -7.33 -21.11
CA ILE A 6 13.71 -7.31 -22.29
C ILE A 6 12.70 -8.45 -22.23
N ALA A 7 13.16 -9.67 -21.95
CA ALA A 7 12.29 -10.85 -21.79
C ALA A 7 11.28 -10.68 -20.65
N ARG A 8 11.70 -10.09 -19.53
CA ARG A 8 10.86 -9.75 -18.38
C ARG A 8 9.73 -8.79 -18.77
N ARG A 9 10.06 -7.68 -19.47
CA ARG A 9 9.07 -6.71 -19.94
C ARG A 9 8.07 -7.32 -20.93
N ALA A 10 8.54 -8.15 -21.83
CA ALA A 10 7.68 -8.86 -22.79
C ALA A 10 6.73 -9.84 -22.08
N CYS A 11 7.22 -10.64 -21.15
CA CYS A 11 6.41 -11.59 -20.39
C CYS A 11 5.38 -10.86 -19.52
N PHE A 12 5.78 -9.78 -18.85
CA PHE A 12 4.86 -8.95 -18.07
C PHE A 12 3.79 -8.29 -18.96
N SER A 13 4.17 -7.78 -20.12
CA SER A 13 3.24 -7.15 -21.07
C SER A 13 2.18 -8.14 -21.58
N VAL A 14 2.58 -9.38 -21.87
CA VAL A 14 1.67 -10.45 -22.29
C VAL A 14 0.73 -10.84 -21.13
N ALA A 15 1.28 -11.10 -19.95
CA ALA A 15 0.49 -11.43 -18.76
C ALA A 15 -0.49 -10.30 -18.39
N TYR A 16 -0.03 -9.04 -18.44
CA TYR A 16 -0.89 -7.88 -18.20
C TYR A 16 -2.03 -7.83 -19.23
N ARG A 17 -1.73 -7.95 -20.54
CA ARG A 17 -2.72 -7.82 -21.61
C ARG A 17 -3.81 -8.89 -21.56
N PHE A 18 -3.42 -10.14 -21.31
CA PHE A 18 -4.35 -11.27 -21.42
C PHE A 18 -4.96 -11.71 -20.08
N TYR A 19 -4.29 -11.45 -18.97
CA TYR A 19 -4.74 -11.91 -17.65
C TYR A 19 -5.19 -10.78 -16.73
N ALA A 20 -4.40 -9.70 -16.60
CA ALA A 20 -4.71 -8.62 -15.66
C ALA A 20 -5.73 -7.63 -16.23
N ARG A 21 -5.51 -7.11 -17.44
CA ARG A 21 -6.34 -6.08 -18.06
C ARG A 21 -7.85 -6.42 -18.11
N PRO A 22 -8.28 -7.63 -18.49
CA PRO A 22 -9.71 -7.98 -18.50
C PRO A 22 -10.35 -8.00 -17.12
N ARG A 23 -9.55 -8.26 -16.06
CA ARG A 23 -10.01 -8.26 -14.67
C ARG A 23 -10.08 -6.86 -14.07
N LEU A 24 -9.16 -5.98 -14.44
CA LEU A 24 -9.11 -4.60 -13.94
C LEU A 24 -10.27 -3.73 -14.46
N GLY A 25 -10.89 -4.09 -15.58
CA GLY A 25 -12.03 -3.36 -16.18
C GLY A 25 -13.41 -3.72 -15.63
N ARG A 26 -13.50 -4.68 -14.70
CA ARG A 26 -14.75 -5.12 -14.10
C ARG A 26 -14.57 -5.40 -12.61
N THR A 27 -15.66 -5.49 -11.86
CA THR A 27 -15.57 -6.02 -10.49
C THR A 27 -15.11 -7.46 -10.55
N ASP A 28 -13.98 -7.76 -9.90
CA ASP A 28 -13.44 -9.11 -9.78
C ASP A 28 -13.40 -9.53 -8.31
N ARG A 29 -13.19 -10.82 -8.08
CA ARG A 29 -13.12 -11.38 -6.74
C ARG A 29 -11.76 -12.02 -6.52
N ALA A 30 -11.01 -11.51 -5.53
CA ALA A 30 -9.70 -12.02 -5.15
C ALA A 30 -9.78 -12.83 -3.86
N ARG A 31 -9.02 -13.94 -3.79
CA ARG A 31 -8.74 -14.65 -2.55
C ARG A 31 -7.29 -14.42 -2.14
N VAL A 32 -7.09 -13.75 -1.01
CA VAL A 32 -5.76 -13.42 -0.49
C VAL A 32 -5.75 -13.60 1.02
N MET A 33 -4.77 -14.32 1.55
CA MET A 33 -4.60 -14.53 3.01
C MET A 33 -5.85 -15.10 3.72
N GLY A 34 -6.62 -15.96 3.05
CA GLY A 34 -7.87 -16.50 3.57
C GLY A 34 -9.09 -15.56 3.42
N TYR A 35 -8.89 -14.29 3.09
CA TYR A 35 -9.96 -13.34 2.84
C TYR A 35 -10.47 -13.41 1.40
N THR A 36 -11.78 -13.26 1.22
CA THR A 36 -12.40 -13.06 -0.10
C THR A 36 -12.75 -11.58 -0.24
N LEU A 37 -12.17 -10.94 -1.25
CA LEU A 37 -12.23 -9.50 -1.50
C LEU A 37 -12.97 -9.24 -2.80
N ASP A 38 -13.98 -8.37 -2.79
CA ASP A 38 -14.49 -7.76 -4.01
C ASP A 38 -13.58 -6.58 -4.37
N VAL A 39 -13.15 -6.55 -5.63
CA VAL A 39 -12.22 -5.55 -6.17
C VAL A 39 -12.91 -4.83 -7.32
N PRO A 40 -13.41 -3.61 -7.11
CA PRO A 40 -14.05 -2.82 -8.16
C PRO A 40 -13.07 -2.43 -9.28
N PRO A 41 -13.58 -2.05 -10.47
CA PRO A 41 -12.75 -1.49 -11.52
C PRO A 41 -11.97 -0.25 -11.04
N GLY A 42 -10.73 -0.12 -11.49
CA GLY A 42 -9.86 1.00 -11.11
C GLY A 42 -9.29 0.94 -9.70
N VAL A 43 -9.56 -0.13 -8.94
CA VAL A 43 -8.94 -0.40 -7.63
C VAL A 43 -7.79 -1.39 -7.81
N PHE A 44 -6.68 -1.17 -7.09
CA PHE A 44 -5.52 -2.07 -7.11
C PHE A 44 -5.92 -3.49 -6.72
N HIS A 45 -5.56 -4.47 -7.56
CA HIS A 45 -6.02 -5.85 -7.42
C HIS A 45 -5.01 -6.72 -6.67
N PRO A 46 -5.21 -7.04 -5.38
CA PRO A 46 -4.21 -7.71 -4.54
C PRO A 46 -3.97 -9.17 -4.94
N GLY A 47 -4.84 -9.77 -5.75
CA GLY A 47 -4.67 -11.12 -6.28
C GLY A 47 -3.78 -11.20 -7.52
N LEU A 48 -3.63 -10.08 -8.26
CA LEU A 48 -2.85 -10.00 -9.49
C LEU A 48 -1.41 -9.53 -9.26
N PHE A 49 -1.17 -8.81 -8.17
CA PHE A 49 0.11 -8.18 -7.87
C PHE A 49 0.65 -8.65 -6.52
N PHE A 50 1.96 -8.83 -6.46
CA PHE A 50 2.60 -9.47 -5.32
C PHE A 50 2.83 -8.57 -4.12
N SER A 51 2.89 -7.23 -4.30
CA SER A 51 3.21 -6.30 -3.22
C SER A 51 2.26 -6.42 -2.04
N SER A 52 0.94 -6.35 -2.28
CA SER A 52 -0.05 -6.48 -1.21
C SER A 52 0.00 -7.84 -0.51
N LYS A 53 0.27 -8.93 -1.24
CA LYS A 53 0.44 -10.26 -0.64
C LYS A 53 1.69 -10.35 0.23
N THR A 54 2.82 -9.83 -0.28
CA THR A 54 4.08 -9.83 0.46
C THR A 54 3.95 -9.02 1.74
N PHE A 55 3.33 -7.84 1.65
CA PHE A 55 3.12 -6.99 2.82
C PHE A 55 2.13 -7.62 3.82
N ALA A 56 1.04 -8.21 3.34
CA ALA A 56 0.06 -8.90 4.17
C ALA A 56 0.69 -10.10 4.92
N HIS A 57 1.60 -10.86 4.28
CA HIS A 57 2.34 -11.93 4.97
C HIS A 57 3.22 -11.37 6.08
N TYR A 58 3.97 -10.30 5.84
CA TYR A 58 4.76 -9.65 6.87
C TYR A 58 3.91 -9.21 8.06
N LEU A 59 2.73 -8.62 7.81
CA LEU A 59 1.82 -8.15 8.86
C LEU A 59 1.24 -9.29 9.72
N GLN A 60 1.20 -10.53 9.23
CA GLN A 60 0.74 -11.67 10.06
C GLN A 60 1.66 -11.94 11.25
N GLU A 61 2.95 -11.64 11.12
CA GLU A 61 3.95 -11.81 12.18
C GLU A 61 4.16 -10.52 12.99
N ALA A 62 3.65 -9.39 12.52
CA ALA A 62 3.84 -8.10 13.18
C ALA A 62 3.01 -8.00 14.48
N PRO A 63 3.55 -7.34 15.54
CA PRO A 63 2.87 -7.16 16.82
C PRO A 63 1.84 -6.03 16.74
N LEU A 64 0.67 -6.33 16.19
CA LEU A 64 -0.40 -5.33 15.90
C LEU A 64 -1.53 -5.33 16.92
N GLU A 65 -1.60 -6.31 17.83
CA GLU A 65 -2.66 -6.40 18.82
C GLU A 65 -2.74 -5.14 19.71
N GLY A 66 -3.94 -4.59 19.82
CA GLY A 66 -4.22 -3.37 20.58
C GLY A 66 -3.69 -2.07 19.96
N LYS A 67 -2.95 -2.14 18.85
CA LYS A 67 -2.39 -0.94 18.19
C LYS A 67 -3.43 -0.18 17.36
N ALA A 68 -3.29 1.15 17.33
CA ALA A 68 -3.96 2.01 16.36
C ALA A 68 -3.17 1.97 15.04
N VAL A 69 -3.80 1.46 13.98
CA VAL A 69 -3.17 1.28 12.66
C VAL A 69 -3.88 2.13 11.62
N LEU A 70 -3.11 2.85 10.80
CA LEU A 70 -3.58 3.53 9.61
C LEU A 70 -3.13 2.77 8.35
N ASP A 71 -4.05 2.40 7.48
CA ASP A 71 -3.77 1.84 6.16
C ASP A 71 -3.97 2.93 5.10
N MET A 72 -2.87 3.46 4.58
CA MET A 72 -2.85 4.56 3.61
C MET A 72 -2.85 4.01 2.18
N GLY A 73 -3.84 4.41 1.38
CA GLY A 73 -4.07 3.84 0.05
C GLY A 73 -4.57 2.41 0.15
N CYS A 74 -5.65 2.20 0.91
CA CYS A 74 -6.10 0.87 1.33
C CYS A 74 -6.59 -0.04 0.18
N GLY A 75 -6.93 0.52 -0.99
CA GLY A 75 -7.41 -0.24 -2.13
C GLY A 75 -8.64 -1.08 -1.80
N SER A 76 -8.56 -2.40 -1.98
CA SER A 76 -9.62 -3.34 -1.59
C SER A 76 -9.57 -3.79 -0.11
N GLY A 77 -8.63 -3.25 0.68
CA GLY A 77 -8.58 -3.40 2.13
C GLY A 77 -7.80 -4.60 2.65
N ILE A 78 -7.00 -5.29 1.85
CA ILE A 78 -6.31 -6.51 2.32
C ILE A 78 -5.42 -6.27 3.53
N LEU A 79 -4.63 -5.18 3.57
CA LEU A 79 -3.76 -4.86 4.70
C LEU A 79 -4.59 -4.49 5.93
N SER A 80 -5.65 -3.72 5.73
CA SER A 80 -6.63 -3.35 6.75
C SER A 80 -7.26 -4.59 7.41
N LEU A 81 -7.68 -5.57 6.59
CA LEU A 81 -8.32 -6.80 7.08
C LEU A 81 -7.33 -7.66 7.87
N VAL A 82 -6.10 -7.80 7.38
CA VAL A 82 -5.05 -8.55 8.08
C VAL A 82 -4.72 -7.87 9.41
N ALA A 83 -4.52 -6.54 9.43
CA ALA A 83 -4.23 -5.81 10.65
C ALA A 83 -5.37 -5.92 11.67
N ALA A 84 -6.63 -5.74 11.23
CA ALA A 84 -7.80 -5.89 12.10
C ALA A 84 -7.97 -7.33 12.62
N GLY A 85 -7.71 -8.33 11.79
CA GLY A 85 -7.69 -9.74 12.19
C GLY A 85 -6.58 -10.09 13.20
N ARG A 86 -5.54 -9.24 13.30
CA ARG A 86 -4.47 -9.31 14.31
C ARG A 86 -4.77 -8.48 15.57
N GLY A 87 -6.01 -8.00 15.74
CA GLY A 87 -6.44 -7.26 16.93
C GLY A 87 -6.14 -5.77 16.92
N ALA A 88 -5.74 -5.20 15.77
CA ALA A 88 -5.54 -3.76 15.63
C ALA A 88 -6.87 -2.99 15.52
N SER A 89 -6.87 -1.73 16.00
CA SER A 89 -7.90 -0.74 15.68
C SER A 89 -7.50 -0.04 14.37
N VAL A 90 -8.22 -0.32 13.27
CA VAL A 90 -7.81 0.08 11.94
C VAL A 90 -8.63 1.24 11.41
N THR A 91 -7.94 2.28 10.96
CA THR A 91 -8.45 3.32 10.06
C THR A 91 -7.80 3.13 8.69
N SER A 92 -8.58 3.26 7.63
CA SER A 92 -8.13 3.09 6.25
C SER A 92 -8.51 4.31 5.44
N ILE A 93 -7.63 4.77 4.57
CA ILE A 93 -7.89 5.92 3.69
C ILE A 93 -7.54 5.54 2.26
N ASP A 94 -8.39 5.96 1.33
CA ASP A 94 -8.07 5.92 -0.09
C ASP A 94 -8.65 7.17 -0.78
N ILE A 95 -7.95 7.70 -1.75
CA ILE A 95 -8.43 8.83 -2.55
C ILE A 95 -9.56 8.40 -3.50
N ASN A 96 -9.58 7.11 -3.87
CA ASN A 96 -10.62 6.52 -4.71
C ASN A 96 -11.82 6.09 -3.85
N PRO A 97 -13.00 6.72 -4.02
CA PRO A 97 -14.18 6.37 -3.22
C PRO A 97 -14.62 4.91 -3.40
N ALA A 98 -14.37 4.32 -4.60
CA ALA A 98 -14.68 2.90 -4.83
C ALA A 98 -13.75 1.97 -4.02
N ALA A 99 -12.51 2.38 -3.74
CA ALA A 99 -11.57 1.64 -2.90
C ALA A 99 -11.98 1.71 -1.42
N ALA A 100 -12.30 2.90 -0.91
CA ALA A 100 -12.78 3.08 0.46
C ALA A 100 -14.05 2.26 0.71
N GLU A 101 -15.01 2.29 -0.22
CA GLU A 101 -16.24 1.49 -0.12
C GLU A 101 -15.95 -0.01 -0.21
N ALA A 102 -15.08 -0.44 -1.12
CA ALA A 102 -14.67 -1.85 -1.21
C ALA A 102 -14.04 -2.34 0.10
N THR A 103 -13.18 -1.54 0.72
CA THR A 103 -12.59 -1.85 2.03
C THR A 103 -13.67 -2.01 3.09
N ARG A 104 -14.67 -1.13 3.16
CA ARG A 104 -15.79 -1.23 4.10
C ARG A 104 -16.61 -2.51 3.91
N VAL A 105 -16.95 -2.84 2.65
CA VAL A 105 -17.73 -4.04 2.31
C VAL A 105 -16.95 -5.32 2.64
N ASN A 106 -15.67 -5.35 2.28
CA ASN A 106 -14.80 -6.50 2.52
C ASN A 106 -14.54 -6.71 4.02
N ALA A 107 -14.38 -5.64 4.81
CA ALA A 107 -14.26 -5.70 6.27
C ALA A 107 -15.51 -6.28 6.91
N SER A 108 -16.70 -5.82 6.49
CA SER A 108 -17.99 -6.36 6.94
C SER A 108 -18.11 -7.86 6.65
N ARG A 109 -17.76 -8.29 5.42
CA ARG A 109 -17.76 -9.71 5.03
C ARG A 109 -16.79 -10.54 5.85
N ALA A 110 -15.60 -9.99 6.15
CA ALA A 110 -14.59 -10.63 6.98
C ALA A 110 -14.92 -10.60 8.48
N ARG A 111 -16.00 -9.92 8.88
CA ARG A 111 -16.42 -9.72 10.29
C ARG A 111 -15.35 -9.03 11.14
N VAL A 112 -14.59 -8.10 10.54
CA VAL A 112 -13.64 -7.23 11.25
C VAL A 112 -14.11 -5.77 11.19
N ARG A 113 -13.66 -4.97 12.16
CA ARG A 113 -14.00 -3.54 12.20
C ARG A 113 -12.87 -2.74 11.57
N VAL A 114 -13.23 -1.93 10.55
CA VAL A 114 -12.34 -0.99 9.88
C VAL A 114 -13.10 0.31 9.65
N ARG A 115 -12.51 1.43 10.05
CA ARG A 115 -13.01 2.77 9.73
C ARG A 115 -12.45 3.20 8.38
N ALA A 116 -13.18 2.98 7.29
CA ALA A 116 -12.77 3.35 5.95
C ALA A 116 -13.24 4.77 5.59
N LEU A 117 -12.31 5.61 5.16
CA LEU A 117 -12.50 7.01 4.81
C LEU A 117 -12.07 7.25 3.35
N CYS A 118 -12.74 8.17 2.67
CA CYS A 118 -12.33 8.63 1.36
C CYS A 118 -11.69 10.01 1.48
N GLY A 119 -10.50 10.18 0.89
CA GLY A 119 -9.79 11.45 0.84
C GLY A 119 -8.33 11.31 0.46
N ASN A 120 -7.68 12.45 0.25
CA ASN A 120 -6.29 12.50 -0.16
C ASN A 120 -5.36 12.45 1.07
N LEU A 121 -4.52 11.40 1.14
CA LEU A 121 -3.58 11.21 2.24
C LEU A 121 -4.27 11.40 3.61
N PHE A 122 -3.77 12.31 4.42
CA PHE A 122 -4.21 12.52 5.79
C PHE A 122 -5.40 13.50 5.94
N GLU A 123 -5.91 14.09 4.85
CA GLU A 123 -6.97 15.09 4.89
C GLU A 123 -8.24 14.68 5.67
N PRO A 124 -8.70 13.40 5.59
CA PRO A 124 -9.90 12.99 6.31
C PRO A 124 -9.72 12.83 7.83
N LEU A 125 -8.49 12.94 8.34
CA LEU A 125 -8.18 12.71 9.75
C LEU A 125 -8.36 13.98 10.59
N GLY A 126 -8.81 13.79 11.82
CA GLY A 126 -8.83 14.87 12.82
C GLY A 126 -7.40 15.22 13.29
N ALA A 127 -7.19 16.49 13.66
CA ALA A 127 -5.89 17.03 14.05
C ALA A 127 -5.21 16.31 15.23
N GLY A 128 -5.99 15.62 16.09
CA GLY A 128 -5.48 14.88 17.26
C GLY A 128 -5.25 13.38 17.02
N GLU A 129 -5.62 12.87 15.85
CA GLU A 129 -5.47 11.44 15.58
C GLU A 129 -3.98 11.05 15.44
N ARG A 130 -3.59 9.95 16.08
CA ARG A 130 -2.22 9.42 16.07
C ARG A 130 -2.26 7.91 16.03
N PHE A 131 -1.34 7.32 15.26
CA PHE A 131 -1.25 5.89 15.01
C PHE A 131 0.06 5.30 15.52
N ASP A 132 -0.01 4.08 16.04
CA ASP A 132 1.17 3.32 16.44
C ASP A 132 1.91 2.78 15.21
N THR A 133 1.15 2.47 14.14
CA THR A 133 1.71 1.98 12.88
C THR A 133 0.93 2.57 11.71
N ILE A 134 1.64 3.11 10.73
CA ILE A 134 1.07 3.54 9.45
C ILE A 134 1.55 2.56 8.38
N LEU A 135 0.63 1.94 7.65
CA LEU A 135 0.92 1.06 6.53
C LEU A 135 0.81 1.86 5.24
N PHE A 136 1.78 1.68 4.33
CA PHE A 136 1.75 2.33 3.04
C PHE A 136 2.30 1.43 1.94
N ASN A 137 1.45 1.06 1.00
CA ASN A 137 1.82 0.39 -0.26
C ASN A 137 1.69 1.42 -1.39
N PRO A 138 2.69 2.31 -1.59
CA PRO A 138 2.59 3.39 -2.54
C PRO A 138 2.58 2.88 -3.99
N PRO A 139 2.08 3.69 -4.94
CA PRO A 139 2.29 3.41 -6.35
C PRO A 139 3.80 3.46 -6.68
N PHE A 140 4.29 2.42 -7.39
CA PHE A 140 5.73 2.22 -7.61
C PHE A 140 6.31 3.03 -8.76
N TYR A 141 5.48 3.41 -9.73
CA TYR A 141 5.95 4.08 -10.94
C TYR A 141 5.84 5.60 -10.83
N THR A 142 6.89 6.28 -11.29
CA THR A 142 6.85 7.73 -11.51
C THR A 142 6.05 8.04 -12.76
N GLY A 143 5.40 9.20 -12.78
CA GLY A 143 4.60 9.66 -13.91
C GLY A 143 3.26 10.21 -13.46
N ASN A 144 2.70 11.13 -14.22
CA ASN A 144 1.42 11.74 -13.88
C ASN A 144 0.27 10.79 -14.27
N PRO A 145 -0.58 10.39 -13.31
CA PRO A 145 -1.74 9.57 -13.59
C PRO A 145 -2.73 10.35 -14.48
N LYS A 146 -3.30 9.66 -15.46
CA LYS A 146 -4.27 10.24 -16.39
C LYS A 146 -5.72 10.15 -15.88
N ASP A 147 -5.96 9.24 -14.97
CA ASP A 147 -7.26 8.95 -14.38
C ASP A 147 -7.09 8.29 -12.99
N MET A 148 -8.20 8.06 -12.31
CA MET A 148 -8.22 7.45 -10.97
C MET A 148 -7.62 6.03 -10.96
N ALA A 149 -7.82 5.24 -12.01
CA ALA A 149 -7.25 3.90 -12.10
C ALA A 149 -5.71 3.95 -12.25
N ALA A 150 -5.19 4.94 -12.98
CA ALA A 150 -3.76 5.15 -13.14
C ALA A 150 -3.07 5.59 -11.84
N MET A 151 -3.79 6.22 -10.90
CA MET A 151 -3.25 6.60 -9.58
C MET A 151 -2.83 5.39 -8.73
N ALA A 152 -3.42 4.23 -8.96
CA ALA A 152 -3.01 2.99 -8.29
C ALA A 152 -1.58 2.54 -8.66
N TRP A 153 -1.01 3.08 -9.76
CA TRP A 153 0.28 2.68 -10.31
C TRP A 153 1.29 3.82 -10.36
N HIS A 154 0.82 5.05 -10.62
CA HIS A 154 1.64 6.22 -10.85
C HIS A 154 1.52 7.21 -9.69
N GLY A 155 2.61 7.37 -8.96
CA GLY A 155 2.71 8.24 -7.77
C GLY A 155 3.09 9.69 -8.08
N GLY A 156 2.85 10.14 -9.32
CA GLY A 156 3.25 11.48 -9.77
C GLY A 156 4.71 11.56 -10.19
N ALA A 157 5.07 12.70 -10.78
CA ALA A 157 6.46 12.97 -11.11
C ALA A 157 7.31 12.98 -9.84
N ASP A 158 8.51 12.41 -9.91
CA ASP A 158 9.49 12.48 -8.85
C ASP A 158 8.98 12.00 -7.48
N TYR A 159 8.23 10.87 -7.45
CA TYR A 159 7.64 10.31 -6.22
C TYR A 159 6.77 11.32 -5.44
N ALA A 160 6.00 12.15 -6.13
CA ALA A 160 5.22 13.23 -5.51
C ALA A 160 4.31 12.74 -4.37
N ILE A 161 3.66 11.56 -4.53
CA ILE A 161 2.77 11.00 -3.50
C ILE A 161 3.57 10.59 -2.24
N ILE A 162 4.75 9.99 -2.41
CA ILE A 162 5.63 9.59 -1.30
C ILE A 162 6.15 10.84 -0.57
N ARG A 163 6.50 11.88 -1.32
CA ARG A 163 6.91 13.16 -0.75
C ARG A 163 5.78 13.82 0.04
N GLY A 164 4.58 13.90 -0.54
CA GLY A 164 3.38 14.42 0.13
C GLY A 164 3.05 13.62 1.39
N PHE A 165 3.17 12.29 1.33
CA PHE A 165 2.95 11.42 2.47
C PHE A 165 3.94 11.74 3.61
N PHE A 166 5.25 11.68 3.36
CA PHE A 166 6.25 11.90 4.41
C PHE A 166 6.21 13.33 4.97
N SER A 167 5.86 14.34 4.17
CA SER A 167 5.76 15.73 4.65
C SER A 167 4.70 15.93 5.74
N LEU A 168 3.72 15.04 5.83
CA LEU A 168 2.61 15.10 6.80
C LEU A 168 2.66 14.00 7.85
N ALA A 169 3.29 12.85 7.55
CA ALA A 169 3.22 11.64 8.35
C ALA A 169 3.68 11.84 9.81
N GLY A 170 4.68 12.70 10.06
CA GLY A 170 5.17 13.01 11.41
C GLY A 170 4.09 13.59 12.34
N ARG A 171 3.04 14.19 11.80
CA ARG A 171 1.91 14.73 12.57
C ARG A 171 0.93 13.64 13.02
N PHE A 172 0.97 12.46 12.40
CA PHE A 172 0.00 11.39 12.61
C PHE A 172 0.62 10.09 13.14
N VAL A 173 1.92 9.93 13.08
CA VAL A 173 2.61 8.83 13.75
C VAL A 173 2.89 9.21 15.20
N ARG A 174 2.71 8.27 16.16
CA ARG A 174 3.12 8.45 17.56
C ARG A 174 4.63 8.50 17.66
N GLU A 175 5.17 9.10 18.71
CA GLU A 175 6.61 9.22 18.93
C GLU A 175 7.33 7.85 18.90
N ALA A 176 6.78 6.85 19.56
CA ALA A 176 7.28 5.46 19.53
C ALA A 176 6.69 4.63 18.36
N GLY A 177 5.93 5.25 17.46
CA GLY A 177 5.30 4.58 16.33
C GLY A 177 6.23 4.41 15.16
N SER A 178 5.74 3.70 14.14
CA SER A 178 6.49 3.47 12.90
C SER A 178 5.60 3.51 11.67
N ILE A 179 6.24 3.74 10.53
CA ILE A 179 5.65 3.63 9.21
C ILE A 179 6.22 2.38 8.55
N LEU A 180 5.36 1.45 8.17
CA LEU A 180 5.75 0.30 7.37
C LEU A 180 5.36 0.57 5.92
N LEU A 181 6.32 0.54 5.02
CA LEU A 181 6.06 0.72 3.59
C LEU A 181 6.70 -0.40 2.78
N ILE A 182 6.00 -0.86 1.74
CA ILE A 182 6.56 -1.83 0.80
C ILE A 182 7.03 -1.14 -0.46
N LEU A 183 8.24 -1.46 -0.90
CA LEU A 183 8.86 -0.90 -2.10
C LEU A 183 9.38 -2.02 -3.00
N SER A 184 9.42 -1.76 -4.30
CA SER A 184 9.99 -2.66 -5.31
C SER A 184 11.42 -2.27 -5.63
N SER A 185 12.27 -3.24 -5.96
CA SER A 185 13.61 -3.02 -6.49
C SER A 185 13.63 -2.24 -7.82
N ASP A 186 12.48 -2.06 -8.47
CA ASP A 186 12.34 -1.23 -9.67
C ASP A 186 12.29 0.27 -9.33
N MET A 187 12.18 0.64 -8.03
CA MET A 187 12.18 2.02 -7.55
C MET A 187 13.61 2.49 -7.21
N GLU A 188 13.81 3.80 -7.24
CA GLU A 188 15.06 4.43 -6.78
C GLU A 188 15.07 4.51 -5.23
N ILE A 189 15.33 3.38 -4.56
CA ILE A 189 15.28 3.28 -3.08
C ILE A 189 16.12 4.38 -2.39
N PRO A 190 17.34 4.71 -2.82
CA PRO A 190 18.11 5.81 -2.20
C PRO A 190 17.38 7.15 -2.25
N ARG A 191 16.60 7.40 -3.33
CA ARG A 191 15.83 8.63 -3.47
C ARG A 191 14.61 8.64 -2.54
N VAL A 192 13.91 7.53 -2.41
CA VAL A 192 12.80 7.38 -1.46
C VAL A 192 13.30 7.55 -0.02
N SER A 193 14.43 6.95 0.32
CA SER A 193 15.08 7.11 1.63
C SER A 193 15.51 8.57 1.89
N GLY A 194 16.00 9.27 0.85
CA GLY A 194 16.31 10.70 0.92
C GLY A 194 15.05 11.56 1.20
N ILE A 195 13.92 11.23 0.58
CA ILE A 195 12.63 11.91 0.83
C ILE A 195 12.20 11.70 2.30
N ALA A 196 12.25 10.47 2.79
CA ALA A 196 11.92 10.17 4.18
C ALA A 196 12.82 10.93 5.15
N ARG A 197 14.13 10.92 4.90
CA ARG A 197 15.14 11.62 5.72
C ARG A 197 14.91 13.14 5.76
N ALA A 198 14.62 13.75 4.62
CA ALA A 198 14.31 15.17 4.53
C ALA A 198 13.05 15.55 5.33
N ALA A 199 12.13 14.59 5.56
CA ALA A 199 10.94 14.77 6.38
C ALA A 199 11.16 14.35 7.86
N GLY A 200 12.39 14.07 8.29
CA GLY A 200 12.72 13.72 9.67
C GLY A 200 12.55 12.23 10.01
N PHE A 201 12.62 11.33 9.03
CA PHE A 201 12.52 9.88 9.28
C PHE A 201 13.82 9.15 8.93
N SER A 202 14.21 8.18 9.76
CA SER A 202 15.07 7.07 9.34
C SER A 202 14.27 6.06 8.53
N MET A 203 14.93 5.27 7.70
CA MET A 203 14.27 4.18 6.96
C MET A 203 15.20 2.98 6.89
N GLU A 204 14.73 1.82 7.36
CA GLU A 204 15.48 0.57 7.43
C GLU A 204 14.69 -0.56 6.75
N CYS A 205 15.38 -1.46 6.03
CA CYS A 205 14.78 -2.63 5.44
C CYS A 205 14.61 -3.72 6.53
N VAL A 206 13.35 -4.14 6.78
CA VAL A 206 13.01 -5.11 7.83
C VAL A 206 12.58 -6.47 7.27
N HIS A 207 12.23 -6.54 5.99
CA HIS A 207 11.88 -7.80 5.33
C HIS A 207 12.08 -7.69 3.83
N THR A 208 12.54 -8.76 3.21
CA THR A 208 12.72 -8.83 1.75
C THR A 208 12.20 -10.15 1.23
N ARG A 209 11.52 -10.08 0.10
CA ARG A 209 11.04 -11.23 -0.66
C ARG A 209 11.50 -11.11 -2.10
N ALA A 210 12.40 -12.01 -2.50
CA ALA A 210 12.80 -12.15 -3.90
C ALA A 210 11.67 -12.82 -4.69
N LEU A 211 11.31 -12.24 -5.81
CA LEU A 211 10.41 -12.79 -6.81
C LEU A 211 11.21 -13.05 -8.10
N PHE A 212 10.63 -13.79 -9.05
CA PHE A 212 11.34 -14.12 -10.28
C PHE A 212 11.82 -12.90 -11.07
N PHE A 213 11.08 -11.78 -10.98
CA PHE A 213 11.35 -10.58 -11.78
C PHE A 213 11.71 -9.34 -10.97
N GLU A 214 11.39 -9.29 -9.67
CA GLU A 214 11.61 -8.14 -8.80
C GLU A 214 11.87 -8.61 -7.36
N GLU A 215 12.40 -7.73 -6.57
CA GLU A 215 12.48 -7.88 -5.12
C GLU A 215 11.51 -6.88 -4.48
N LEU A 216 10.70 -7.38 -3.55
CA LEU A 216 9.80 -6.56 -2.76
C LEU A 216 10.31 -6.51 -1.32
N SER A 217 10.56 -5.31 -0.84
CA SER A 217 11.09 -5.10 0.51
C SER A 217 10.16 -4.24 1.35
N VAL A 218 9.91 -4.68 2.58
CA VAL A 218 9.24 -3.87 3.60
C VAL A 218 10.29 -3.05 4.33
N TYR A 219 10.06 -1.76 4.38
CA TYR A 219 10.88 -0.80 5.11
C TYR A 219 10.11 -0.30 6.32
N GLU A 220 10.81 -0.15 7.42
CA GLU A 220 10.30 0.55 8.59
C GLU A 220 10.93 1.95 8.63
N ALA A 221 10.07 2.98 8.70
CA ALA A 221 10.52 4.35 8.91
C ALA A 221 10.09 4.83 10.30
N ARG A 222 11.01 5.47 11.04
CA ARG A 222 10.81 6.02 12.39
C ARG A 222 11.24 7.47 12.44
N LEU A 223 10.58 8.26 13.28
CA LEU A 223 11.01 9.62 13.54
C LEU A 223 12.47 9.63 14.02
N LEU A 224 13.27 10.52 13.46
CA LEU A 224 14.59 10.81 13.96
C LEU A 224 14.49 11.56 15.29
N PRO A 225 15.40 11.32 16.24
CA PRO A 225 15.43 11.99 17.52
C PRO A 225 15.69 13.49 17.42
#